data_0084b08a724b9cda09ee891d97986ff5
#
_entry.id   0084b08a724b9cda09ee891d97986ff5
#
_cell.length_a   1.000
_cell.length_b   1.000
_cell.length_c   1.000
_cell.angle_alpha   90.00
_cell.angle_beta   90.00
_cell.angle_gamma   90.00
#
_symmetry.space_group_name_H-M   'P 1'
#
loop_
_entity.id
_entity.type
_entity.pdbx_description
1 polymer ?
#
loop_
_entity_poly.entity_id
_entity_poly.type
_entity_poly.pdbx_seq_one_letter_code
_entity_poly.pdbx_strand_id
1 'polypeptide(L)'
;MLVGAGGFGRVVSELARQTYDCAFVDDGVEIGSVICGIPVVGHTDALQELFAEYRNLVIVIGNDTVRERIYDTAARIGYHFPNLIVQSAYISPYAKLGWGCVVLNNVVIQNGATVGNGVLLNPGVEIHHDSSVGDYDLIYTNSVVRTYARVGKCVRIGSNVTICNNAVVPDGADIPDCTAVHQEVK
;
A
#
# COMPACT_ATOMS: atom_id res chain seq x y z
N MET A 1 -8.11 12.41 1.75
CA MET A 1 -9.06 11.32 2.07
C MET A 1 -8.37 9.97 2.15
N LEU A 2 -8.95 9.05 2.91
CA LEU A 2 -8.58 7.64 2.99
C LEU A 2 -9.73 6.81 2.43
N VAL A 3 -9.47 5.96 1.45
CA VAL A 3 -10.47 5.02 0.90
C VAL A 3 -10.30 3.67 1.57
N GLY A 4 -11.30 3.28 2.37
CA GLY A 4 -11.33 2.10 3.21
C GLY A 4 -11.26 2.46 4.70
N ALA A 5 -12.38 2.28 5.42
CA ALA A 5 -12.54 2.56 6.86
C ALA A 5 -12.47 1.29 7.72
N GLY A 6 -12.08 0.15 7.13
CA GLY A 6 -11.88 -1.11 7.80
C GLY A 6 -10.68 -1.14 8.77
N GLY A 7 -10.30 -2.32 9.24
CA GLY A 7 -9.20 -2.47 10.23
C GLY A 7 -7.90 -1.80 9.80
N PHE A 8 -7.45 -2.06 8.58
CA PHE A 8 -6.21 -1.46 8.06
C PHE A 8 -6.35 0.06 7.85
N GLY A 9 -7.50 0.52 7.35
CA GLY A 9 -7.77 1.96 7.21
C GLY A 9 -7.67 2.71 8.54
N ARG A 10 -8.15 2.12 9.63
CA ARG A 10 -8.01 2.70 10.97
C ARG A 10 -6.54 2.82 11.41
N VAL A 11 -5.73 1.80 11.17
CA VAL A 11 -4.29 1.86 11.45
C VAL A 11 -3.62 2.97 10.65
N VAL A 12 -3.87 3.05 9.34
CA VAL A 12 -3.26 4.06 8.48
C VAL A 12 -3.76 5.48 8.81
N SER A 13 -5.00 5.60 9.30
CA SER A 13 -5.55 6.91 9.68
C SER A 13 -4.79 7.56 10.84
N GLU A 14 -4.23 6.78 11.75
CA GLU A 14 -3.39 7.30 12.84
C GLU A 14 -2.11 7.96 12.31
N LEU A 15 -1.56 7.41 11.22
CA LEU A 15 -0.41 8.00 10.53
C LEU A 15 -0.82 9.25 9.72
N ALA A 16 -1.88 9.14 8.94
CA ALA A 16 -2.33 10.22 8.07
C ALA A 16 -2.68 11.50 8.85
N ARG A 17 -3.30 11.37 10.02
CA ARG A 17 -3.68 12.50 10.89
C ARG A 17 -2.52 13.29 11.46
N GLN A 18 -1.30 12.78 11.39
CA GLN A 18 -0.11 13.53 11.81
C GLN A 18 0.20 14.70 10.86
N THR A 19 -0.32 14.64 9.63
CA THR A 19 0.01 15.61 8.57
C THR A 19 -1.23 16.22 7.91
N TYR A 20 -2.37 15.50 7.92
CA TYR A 20 -3.57 15.86 7.16
C TYR A 20 -4.83 15.89 8.02
N ASP A 21 -5.74 16.79 7.70
CA ASP A 21 -7.14 16.66 8.09
C ASP A 21 -7.75 15.52 7.25
N CYS A 22 -8.29 14.51 7.94
CA CYS A 22 -8.69 13.26 7.31
C CYS A 22 -10.21 13.11 7.20
N ALA A 23 -10.66 12.51 6.12
CA ALA A 23 -12.00 11.97 5.94
C ALA A 23 -11.90 10.56 5.35
N PHE A 24 -12.85 9.68 5.66
CA PHE A 24 -12.98 8.37 5.05
C PHE A 24 -13.99 8.38 3.90
N VAL A 25 -13.71 7.52 2.93
CA VAL A 25 -14.64 7.04 1.91
C VAL A 25 -14.71 5.52 2.02
N ASP A 26 -15.90 4.95 2.16
CA ASP A 26 -16.08 3.50 2.32
C ASP A 26 -17.48 3.07 1.87
N ASP A 27 -17.55 2.09 0.97
CA ASP A 27 -18.83 1.64 0.37
C ASP A 27 -19.68 0.79 1.33
N GLY A 28 -19.10 0.29 2.41
CA GLY A 28 -19.76 -0.55 3.42
C GLY A 28 -20.14 0.19 4.70
N VAL A 29 -19.87 1.49 4.78
CA VAL A 29 -20.12 2.30 5.99
C VAL A 29 -21.08 3.44 5.69
N GLU A 30 -22.04 3.68 6.58
CA GLU A 30 -23.02 4.76 6.45
C GLU A 30 -22.34 6.14 6.44
N ILE A 31 -22.72 6.98 5.48
CA ILE A 31 -22.21 8.35 5.34
C ILE A 31 -22.65 9.17 6.58
N GLY A 32 -21.73 9.95 7.12
CA GLY A 32 -21.93 10.69 8.36
C GLY A 32 -21.49 9.92 9.62
N SER A 33 -21.19 8.61 9.50
CA SER A 33 -20.57 7.86 10.61
C SER A 33 -19.19 8.43 10.95
N VAL A 34 -18.79 8.26 12.20
CA VAL A 34 -17.48 8.71 12.69
C VAL A 34 -16.67 7.50 13.15
N ILE A 35 -15.52 7.26 12.51
CA ILE A 35 -14.62 6.14 12.81
C ILE A 35 -13.28 6.69 13.30
N CYS A 36 -12.87 6.34 14.50
CA CYS A 36 -11.65 6.87 15.14
C CYS A 36 -11.58 8.41 15.15
N GLY A 37 -12.76 9.08 15.27
CA GLY A 37 -12.86 10.55 15.23
C GLY A 37 -12.71 11.16 13.82
N ILE A 38 -12.84 10.37 12.77
CA ILE A 38 -12.76 10.79 11.37
C ILE A 38 -14.12 10.54 10.71
N PRO A 39 -14.73 11.53 10.03
CA PRO A 39 -16.01 11.36 9.38
C PRO A 39 -15.90 10.49 8.12
N VAL A 40 -16.93 9.70 7.84
CA VAL A 40 -17.17 9.06 6.55
C VAL A 40 -17.97 10.03 5.71
N VAL A 41 -17.39 10.53 4.62
CA VAL A 41 -17.97 11.63 3.81
C VAL A 41 -18.62 11.16 2.51
N GLY A 42 -18.45 9.90 2.15
CA GLY A 42 -19.03 9.37 0.92
C GLY A 42 -18.62 7.94 0.61
N HIS A 43 -19.11 7.43 -0.50
CA HIS A 43 -18.75 6.18 -1.13
C HIS A 43 -17.81 6.41 -2.32
N THR A 44 -17.26 5.35 -2.90
CA THR A 44 -16.28 5.46 -3.99
C THR A 44 -16.85 6.04 -5.29
N ASP A 45 -18.16 6.00 -5.49
CA ASP A 45 -18.87 6.63 -6.62
C ASP A 45 -18.91 8.17 -6.52
N ALA A 46 -18.78 8.72 -5.32
CA ALA A 46 -18.78 10.17 -5.08
C ALA A 46 -17.41 10.84 -5.27
N LEU A 47 -16.37 10.11 -5.68
CA LEU A 47 -15.00 10.65 -5.80
C LEU A 47 -14.92 11.89 -6.72
N GLN A 48 -15.75 11.96 -7.78
CA GLN A 48 -15.77 13.13 -8.68
C GLN A 48 -16.26 14.39 -7.95
N GLU A 49 -17.27 14.27 -7.11
CA GLU A 49 -17.87 15.37 -6.34
C GLU A 49 -16.95 15.79 -5.19
N LEU A 50 -16.40 14.81 -4.48
CA LEU A 50 -15.50 15.01 -3.34
C LEU A 50 -14.16 15.64 -3.74
N PHE A 51 -13.78 15.57 -5.01
CA PHE A 51 -12.53 16.15 -5.51
C PHE A 51 -12.46 17.68 -5.33
N ALA A 52 -13.59 18.38 -5.25
CA ALA A 52 -13.62 19.83 -5.01
C ALA A 52 -13.00 20.19 -3.64
N GLU A 53 -13.23 19.37 -2.64
CA GLU A 53 -12.78 19.59 -1.25
C GLU A 53 -11.50 18.80 -0.92
N TYR A 54 -11.39 17.58 -1.41
CA TYR A 54 -10.28 16.67 -1.08
C TYR A 54 -9.42 16.41 -2.31
N ARG A 55 -8.17 16.85 -2.31
CA ARG A 55 -7.23 16.70 -3.43
C ARG A 55 -6.27 15.53 -3.29
N ASN A 56 -6.02 15.11 -2.04
CA ASN A 56 -5.11 14.01 -1.72
C ASN A 56 -5.91 12.74 -1.40
N LEU A 57 -5.51 11.62 -1.97
CA LEU A 57 -6.17 10.33 -1.79
C LEU A 57 -5.16 9.25 -1.48
N VAL A 58 -5.41 8.42 -0.46
CA VAL A 58 -4.67 7.19 -0.18
C VAL A 58 -5.68 6.05 -0.07
N ILE A 59 -5.42 4.95 -0.76
CA ILE A 59 -6.33 3.81 -0.81
C ILE A 59 -5.76 2.70 0.06
N VAL A 60 -6.52 2.32 1.09
CA VAL A 60 -6.10 1.39 2.15
C VAL A 60 -6.99 0.13 2.19
N ILE A 61 -7.41 -0.30 1.02
CA ILE A 61 -8.20 -1.51 0.78
C ILE A 61 -7.24 -2.67 0.51
N GLY A 62 -7.41 -3.80 1.21
CA GLY A 62 -6.54 -4.97 1.06
C GLY A 62 -6.68 -5.69 -0.28
N ASN A 63 -7.84 -5.62 -0.94
CA ASN A 63 -8.04 -6.20 -2.27
C ASN A 63 -7.32 -5.35 -3.33
N ASP A 64 -6.31 -5.92 -3.95
CA ASP A 64 -5.42 -5.29 -4.93
C ASP A 64 -6.13 -4.83 -6.20
N THR A 65 -6.97 -5.68 -6.78
CA THR A 65 -7.74 -5.37 -7.98
C THR A 65 -8.73 -4.22 -7.75
N VAL A 66 -9.38 -4.19 -6.57
CA VAL A 66 -10.25 -3.08 -6.17
C VAL A 66 -9.41 -1.82 -5.99
N ARG A 67 -8.24 -1.94 -5.34
CA ARG A 67 -7.32 -0.82 -5.11
C ARG A 67 -6.81 -0.22 -6.42
N GLU A 68 -6.34 -1.06 -7.37
CA GLU A 68 -5.92 -0.63 -8.71
C GLU A 68 -7.04 0.16 -9.42
N ARG A 69 -8.26 -0.41 -9.48
CA ARG A 69 -9.41 0.24 -10.14
C ARG A 69 -9.75 1.62 -9.56
N ILE A 70 -9.67 1.75 -8.22
CA ILE A 70 -9.97 3.03 -7.57
C ILE A 70 -8.86 4.04 -7.87
N TYR A 71 -7.58 3.63 -7.85
CA TYR A 71 -6.47 4.49 -8.26
C TYR A 71 -6.61 4.99 -9.69
N ASP A 72 -6.95 4.11 -10.64
CA ASP A 72 -7.19 4.48 -12.04
C ASP A 72 -8.33 5.49 -12.21
N THR A 73 -9.39 5.31 -11.44
CA THR A 73 -10.54 6.23 -11.46
C THR A 73 -10.15 7.58 -10.87
N ALA A 74 -9.52 7.59 -9.72
CA ALA A 74 -9.09 8.80 -9.04
C ALA A 74 -8.01 9.57 -9.82
N ALA A 75 -7.10 8.86 -10.52
CA ALA A 75 -6.09 9.48 -11.38
C ALA A 75 -6.73 10.23 -12.54
N ARG A 76 -7.76 9.67 -13.18
CA ARG A 76 -8.51 10.35 -14.26
C ARG A 76 -9.27 11.60 -13.78
N ILE A 77 -9.69 11.63 -12.51
CA ILE A 77 -10.30 12.79 -11.87
C ILE A 77 -9.25 13.88 -11.57
N GLY A 78 -8.00 13.48 -11.31
CA GLY A 78 -6.88 14.38 -11.03
C GLY A 78 -6.43 14.40 -9.57
N TYR A 79 -6.77 13.38 -8.79
CA TYR A 79 -6.28 13.24 -7.40
C TYR A 79 -4.77 13.12 -7.34
N HIS A 80 -4.18 13.65 -6.26
CA HIS A 80 -2.80 13.39 -5.87
C HIS A 80 -2.73 12.22 -4.89
N PHE A 81 -1.68 11.42 -5.02
CA PHE A 81 -1.49 10.22 -4.21
C PHE A 81 -0.21 10.35 -3.35
N PRO A 82 -0.30 10.98 -2.18
CA PRO A 82 0.86 11.11 -1.30
C PRO A 82 1.27 9.76 -0.73
N ASN A 83 2.57 9.59 -0.48
CA ASN A 83 3.07 8.47 0.30
C ASN A 83 2.86 8.76 1.79
N LEU A 84 2.40 7.77 2.55
CA LEU A 84 2.33 7.80 4.00
C LEU A 84 3.44 6.94 4.57
N ILE A 85 4.45 7.56 5.16
CA ILE A 85 5.67 6.88 5.63
C ILE A 85 5.84 7.17 7.11
N VAL A 86 5.89 6.11 7.93
CA VAL A 86 6.17 6.24 9.37
C VAL A 86 7.64 6.60 9.58
N GLN A 87 7.91 7.48 10.52
CA GLN A 87 9.26 7.96 10.82
C GLN A 87 10.28 6.85 11.17
N SER A 88 9.82 5.71 11.69
CA SER A 88 10.67 4.56 12.00
C SER A 88 11.04 3.69 10.80
N ALA A 89 10.51 3.97 9.61
CA ALA A 89 10.92 3.29 8.38
C ALA A 89 12.25 3.84 7.87
N TYR A 90 13.11 2.97 7.34
CA TYR A 90 14.33 3.35 6.64
C TYR A 90 14.16 3.16 5.15
N ILE A 91 14.26 4.22 4.39
CA ILE A 91 14.25 4.19 2.92
C ILE A 91 15.58 4.75 2.44
N SER A 92 16.36 3.94 1.74
CA SER A 92 17.63 4.37 1.15
C SER A 92 17.41 5.55 0.19
N PRO A 93 18.26 6.59 0.21
CA PRO A 93 18.17 7.68 -0.75
C PRO A 93 18.41 7.23 -2.21
N TYR A 94 18.89 6.02 -2.41
CA TYR A 94 19.09 5.40 -3.73
C TYR A 94 18.00 4.40 -4.11
N ALA A 95 17.01 4.18 -3.25
CA ALA A 95 15.82 3.42 -3.58
C ALA A 95 14.84 4.27 -4.39
N LYS A 96 13.97 3.61 -5.16
CA LYS A 96 12.88 4.27 -5.87
C LYS A 96 11.55 3.83 -5.25
N LEU A 97 10.76 4.78 -4.84
CA LEU A 97 9.42 4.55 -4.31
C LEU A 97 8.40 5.28 -5.19
N GLY A 98 7.38 4.55 -5.65
CA GLY A 98 6.27 5.10 -6.39
C GLY A 98 5.38 6.02 -5.53
N TRP A 99 4.23 6.38 -6.05
CA TRP A 99 3.25 7.21 -5.35
C TRP A 99 2.18 6.38 -4.64
N GLY A 100 1.49 6.97 -3.67
CA GLY A 100 0.34 6.37 -2.98
C GLY A 100 0.70 5.18 -2.08
N CYS A 101 1.97 5.01 -1.75
CA CYS A 101 2.44 3.94 -0.89
C CYS A 101 2.17 4.22 0.59
N VAL A 102 1.87 3.15 1.32
CA VAL A 102 1.83 3.16 2.79
C VAL A 102 2.98 2.33 3.31
N VAL A 103 3.88 2.97 4.07
CA VAL A 103 5.09 2.35 4.62
C VAL A 103 5.03 2.44 6.14
N LEU A 104 4.77 1.29 6.77
CA LEU A 104 4.55 1.22 8.21
C LEU A 104 5.85 1.03 9.00
N ASN A 105 5.71 0.85 10.32
CA ASN A 105 6.82 0.83 11.26
C ASN A 105 7.91 -0.20 10.92
N ASN A 106 9.17 0.22 11.04
CA ASN A 106 10.35 -0.62 10.87
C ASN A 106 10.48 -1.30 9.50
N VAL A 107 9.81 -0.76 8.48
CA VAL A 107 10.05 -1.16 7.09
C VAL A 107 11.44 -0.70 6.67
N VAL A 108 12.16 -1.55 5.95
CA VAL A 108 13.49 -1.25 5.41
C VAL A 108 13.47 -1.40 3.89
N ILE A 109 13.78 -0.33 3.16
CA ILE A 109 13.96 -0.36 1.69
C ILE A 109 15.42 0.01 1.39
N GLN A 110 16.19 -0.97 0.90
CA GLN A 110 17.63 -0.84 0.71
C GLN A 110 18.00 -0.17 -0.62
N ASN A 111 19.30 0.09 -0.77
CA ASN A 111 19.90 0.72 -1.95
C ASN A 111 19.54 -0.02 -3.25
N GLY A 112 19.18 0.72 -4.30
CA GLY A 112 18.84 0.15 -5.62
C GLY A 112 17.50 -0.59 -5.68
N ALA A 113 16.81 -0.77 -4.54
CA ALA A 113 15.48 -1.37 -4.52
C ALA A 113 14.46 -0.46 -5.23
N THR A 114 13.48 -1.07 -5.88
CA THR A 114 12.37 -0.34 -6.52
C THR A 114 11.04 -0.84 -5.99
N VAL A 115 10.17 0.07 -5.59
CA VAL A 115 8.81 -0.21 -5.13
C VAL A 115 7.84 0.59 -5.99
N GLY A 116 6.86 -0.09 -6.55
CA GLY A 116 5.84 0.48 -7.43
C GLY A 116 4.85 1.41 -6.73
N ASN A 117 3.78 1.72 -7.43
CA ASN A 117 2.74 2.64 -6.98
C ASN A 117 1.69 1.93 -6.12
N GLY A 118 1.11 2.63 -5.16
CA GLY A 118 0.00 2.12 -4.34
C GLY A 118 0.32 0.88 -3.51
N VAL A 119 1.58 0.66 -3.20
CA VAL A 119 2.07 -0.50 -2.43
C VAL A 119 1.83 -0.31 -0.93
N LEU A 120 1.38 -1.37 -0.27
CA LEU A 120 1.11 -1.39 1.17
C LEU A 120 2.16 -2.27 1.86
N LEU A 121 3.10 -1.65 2.58
CA LEU A 121 4.15 -2.35 3.34
C LEU A 121 3.82 -2.33 4.82
N ASN A 122 3.49 -3.50 5.35
CA ASN A 122 3.18 -3.69 6.77
C ASN A 122 4.46 -3.66 7.65
N PRO A 123 4.32 -3.58 8.99
CA PRO A 123 5.47 -3.43 9.88
C PRO A 123 6.53 -4.51 9.70
N GLY A 124 7.80 -4.12 9.71
CA GLY A 124 8.94 -5.01 9.63
C GLY A 124 9.20 -5.64 8.26
N VAL A 125 8.56 -5.17 7.20
CA VAL A 125 8.86 -5.62 5.83
C VAL A 125 10.24 -5.12 5.41
N GLU A 126 11.03 -6.01 4.79
CA GLU A 126 12.34 -5.67 4.24
C GLU A 126 12.40 -5.88 2.73
N ILE A 127 12.77 -4.84 1.99
CA ILE A 127 13.03 -4.87 0.55
C ILE A 127 14.53 -4.69 0.35
N HIS A 128 15.21 -5.79 0.05
CA HIS A 128 16.67 -5.80 -0.06
C HIS A 128 17.15 -5.11 -1.33
N HIS A 129 18.46 -4.81 -1.36
CA HIS A 129 19.09 -4.09 -2.44
C HIS A 129 18.88 -4.76 -3.81
N ASP A 130 18.68 -3.94 -4.85
CA ASP A 130 18.51 -4.34 -6.24
C ASP A 130 17.30 -5.26 -6.50
N SER A 131 16.36 -5.38 -5.55
CA SER A 131 15.10 -6.09 -5.73
C SER A 131 13.99 -5.17 -6.23
N SER A 132 12.90 -5.74 -6.72
CA SER A 132 11.74 -4.98 -7.20
C SER A 132 10.42 -5.54 -6.69
N VAL A 133 9.53 -4.62 -6.34
CA VAL A 133 8.13 -4.86 -5.96
C VAL A 133 7.27 -4.07 -6.93
N GLY A 134 6.25 -4.72 -7.49
CA GLY A 134 5.37 -4.13 -8.50
C GLY A 134 4.32 -3.18 -7.92
N ASP A 135 3.43 -2.70 -8.80
CA ASP A 135 2.35 -1.80 -8.42
C ASP A 135 1.26 -2.55 -7.64
N TYR A 136 0.66 -1.86 -6.68
CA TYR A 136 -0.51 -2.31 -5.91
C TYR A 136 -0.29 -3.58 -5.09
N ASP A 137 0.95 -3.92 -4.76
CA ASP A 137 1.26 -5.05 -3.90
C ASP A 137 0.86 -4.80 -2.45
N LEU A 138 0.54 -5.88 -1.75
CA LEU A 138 0.30 -5.88 -0.31
C LEU A 138 1.25 -6.88 0.35
N ILE A 139 2.20 -6.38 1.11
CA ILE A 139 3.19 -7.22 1.81
C ILE A 139 2.94 -7.14 3.31
N TYR A 140 2.62 -8.29 3.90
CA TYR A 140 2.33 -8.41 5.31
C TYR A 140 3.59 -8.48 6.18
N THR A 141 3.36 -8.37 7.48
CA THR A 141 4.36 -8.17 8.53
C THR A 141 5.55 -9.14 8.47
N ASN A 142 6.76 -8.62 8.67
CA ASN A 142 8.03 -9.35 8.75
C ASN A 142 8.39 -10.17 7.50
N SER A 143 7.85 -9.86 6.36
CA SER A 143 8.20 -10.51 5.10
C SER A 143 9.38 -9.82 4.44
N VAL A 144 10.22 -10.61 3.75
CA VAL A 144 11.48 -10.15 3.16
C VAL A 144 11.51 -10.46 1.67
N VAL A 145 11.71 -9.43 0.85
CA VAL A 145 12.03 -9.55 -0.57
C VAL A 145 13.53 -9.42 -0.73
N ARG A 146 14.23 -10.55 -0.97
CA ARG A 146 15.68 -10.60 -0.96
C ARG A 146 16.29 -10.09 -2.27
N THR A 147 17.61 -9.92 -2.23
CA THR A 147 18.44 -9.36 -3.31
C THR A 147 18.12 -9.94 -4.68
N TYR A 148 17.91 -9.08 -5.68
CA TYR A 148 17.57 -9.39 -7.07
C TYR A 148 16.25 -10.16 -7.26
N ALA A 149 15.45 -10.34 -6.21
CA ALA A 149 14.10 -10.89 -6.36
C ALA A 149 13.20 -9.88 -7.10
N ARG A 150 12.26 -10.41 -7.86
CA ARG A 150 11.30 -9.63 -8.63
C ARG A 150 9.89 -10.05 -8.29
N VAL A 151 9.12 -9.14 -7.75
CA VAL A 151 7.69 -9.31 -7.47
C VAL A 151 6.91 -8.54 -8.52
N GLY A 152 5.95 -9.21 -9.17
CA GLY A 152 5.04 -8.62 -10.14
C GLY A 152 4.08 -7.63 -9.50
N LYS A 153 3.04 -7.21 -10.21
CA LYS A 153 2.01 -6.30 -9.69
C LYS A 153 0.81 -7.05 -9.09
N CYS A 154 0.05 -6.38 -8.22
CA CYS A 154 -1.15 -6.94 -7.59
C CYS A 154 -0.86 -8.26 -6.85
N VAL A 155 0.30 -8.34 -6.23
CA VAL A 155 0.73 -9.52 -5.46
C VAL A 155 0.41 -9.33 -3.99
N ARG A 156 -0.17 -10.36 -3.38
CA ARG A 156 -0.33 -10.46 -1.94
C ARG A 156 0.74 -11.38 -1.36
N ILE A 157 1.56 -10.85 -0.47
CA ILE A 157 2.59 -11.62 0.27
C ILE A 157 2.16 -11.68 1.73
N GLY A 158 1.92 -12.88 2.25
CA GLY A 158 1.54 -13.14 3.63
C GLY A 158 2.62 -12.72 4.63
N SER A 159 2.38 -12.96 5.92
CA SER A 159 3.33 -12.62 7.00
C SER A 159 4.46 -13.64 7.09
N ASN A 160 5.66 -13.20 7.50
CA ASN A 160 6.85 -14.03 7.66
C ASN A 160 7.21 -14.83 6.40
N VAL A 161 7.01 -14.24 5.23
CA VAL A 161 7.38 -14.82 3.94
C VAL A 161 8.79 -14.39 3.54
N THR A 162 9.54 -15.29 2.92
CA THR A 162 10.82 -14.96 2.29
C THR A 162 10.77 -15.20 0.80
N ILE A 163 10.82 -14.13 0.01
CA ILE A 163 11.10 -14.22 -1.42
C ILE A 163 12.62 -14.28 -1.59
N CYS A 164 13.13 -15.45 -1.94
CA CYS A 164 14.56 -15.71 -1.95
C CYS A 164 15.29 -14.94 -3.07
N ASN A 165 16.63 -14.91 -3.01
CA ASN A 165 17.46 -14.23 -4.00
C ASN A 165 17.14 -14.71 -5.42
N ASN A 166 16.99 -13.75 -6.35
CA ASN A 166 16.66 -13.98 -7.76
C ASN A 166 15.32 -14.69 -8.01
N ALA A 167 14.49 -14.90 -7.00
CA ALA A 167 13.16 -15.45 -7.19
C ALA A 167 12.26 -14.47 -7.97
N VAL A 168 11.34 -15.03 -8.75
CA VAL A 168 10.36 -14.28 -9.53
C VAL A 168 8.97 -14.67 -9.08
N VAL A 169 8.19 -13.69 -8.68
CA VAL A 169 6.77 -13.83 -8.32
C VAL A 169 5.95 -13.17 -9.42
N PRO A 170 5.06 -13.89 -10.11
CA PRO A 170 4.27 -13.32 -11.20
C PRO A 170 3.18 -12.37 -10.69
N ASP A 171 2.62 -11.59 -11.59
CA ASP A 171 1.48 -10.70 -11.32
C ASP A 171 0.31 -11.48 -10.73
N GLY A 172 -0.36 -10.88 -9.75
CA GLY A 172 -1.59 -11.42 -9.13
C GLY A 172 -1.36 -12.65 -8.23
N ALA A 173 -0.13 -13.00 -7.92
CA ALA A 173 0.14 -14.13 -7.02
C ALA A 173 -0.32 -13.87 -5.59
N ASP A 174 -0.80 -14.91 -4.92
CA ASP A 174 -1.10 -14.90 -3.49
C ASP A 174 -0.17 -15.88 -2.77
N ILE A 175 0.78 -15.35 -2.01
CA ILE A 175 1.78 -16.13 -1.28
C ILE A 175 1.33 -16.26 0.18
N PRO A 176 1.04 -17.48 0.65
CA PRO A 176 0.55 -17.70 2.01
C PRO A 176 1.61 -17.40 3.08
N ASP A 177 1.16 -17.18 4.31
CA ASP A 177 2.03 -16.91 5.45
C ASP A 177 3.10 -18.00 5.63
N CYS A 178 4.26 -17.62 6.19
CA CYS A 178 5.37 -18.52 6.53
C CYS A 178 5.93 -19.31 5.34
N THR A 179 5.84 -18.78 4.14
CA THR A 179 6.33 -19.41 2.89
C THR A 179 7.72 -18.92 2.53
N ALA A 180 8.57 -19.81 1.99
CA ALA A 180 9.81 -19.45 1.32
C ALA A 180 9.70 -19.74 -0.18
N VAL A 181 9.85 -18.70 -1.01
CA VAL A 181 9.83 -18.79 -2.48
C VAL A 181 11.26 -18.80 -2.99
N HIS A 182 11.72 -19.94 -3.50
CA HIS A 182 13.12 -20.14 -3.94
C HIS A 182 13.32 -19.97 -5.45
N GLN A 183 12.27 -20.08 -6.25
CA GLN A 183 12.30 -20.01 -7.72
C GLN A 183 11.04 -19.31 -8.23
N GLU A 184 10.86 -19.26 -9.53
CA GLU A 184 9.65 -18.72 -10.14
C GLU A 184 8.40 -19.47 -9.67
N VAL A 185 7.42 -18.73 -9.19
CA VAL A 185 6.10 -19.25 -8.86
C VAL A 185 5.34 -19.47 -10.17
N LYS A 186 4.87 -20.67 -10.39
CA LYS A 186 4.12 -21.05 -11.61
C LYS A 186 2.63 -20.78 -11.42
#